data_05f8c176061b73e68565527c48a2ef44
#
_entry.id   05f8c176061b73e68565527c48a2ef44
#
_cell.length_a   1.000
_cell.length_b   1.000
_cell.length_c   1.000
_cell.angle_alpha   90.00
_cell.angle_beta   90.00
_cell.angle_gamma   90.00
#
_symmetry.space_group_name_H-M   'P 1'
#
loop_
_entity.id
_entity.type
_entity.pdbx_description
1 polymer ?
#
loop_
_entity_poly.entity_id
_entity_poly.type
_entity_poly.pdbx_seq_one_letter_code
_entity_poly.pdbx_strand_id
1 'polypeptide(L)'
;MPKIRLFSLLLVFHACLWAIPYEVTTLKEGSGEPIENGQLIRVHYKSFLADSAMTMFDNSYDRGEPLEFSLGAGQVIQGWERGLLGMKVGEVRKLSIPYQLAYGDREIGPIPARSDLYFEVELVSAEPPLAPDSFADSKKAVWKKLENGVLYWDEKTGAGAPASQGSQIKVHYTGWLASGRKFASSKDYGKPLATILGGGKLIAGWEIGLDGAMPGTVRWLKISPSMGYGSKSYSAIPPNSTLIFRVEVESAEFDDALAETMDFFPDVEKLSLQDGPEGLRYAILREGAGEGATPGENVRVHYTGFLSDGKKFDSSRDRGQIFTFPLGKGNVIRGWDLGVEGMLPGEKRVLVIPPELGYGNRGGGPIPGNATLVFVVEYFGPQE
;
A
#
# COMPACT_ATOMS: atom_id res chain seq x y z
N MET A 1 -41.09 73.11 19.72
CA MET A 1 -41.36 71.99 18.83
C MET A 1 -40.09 71.14 18.80
N PRO A 2 -40.04 69.98 19.46
CA PRO A 2 -38.85 69.07 19.40
C PRO A 2 -38.99 68.18 18.20
N LYS A 3 -37.84 68.06 17.44
CA LYS A 3 -37.68 67.17 16.31
C LYS A 3 -37.46 65.73 16.81
N ILE A 4 -38.38 64.80 16.52
CA ILE A 4 -38.25 63.38 16.72
C ILE A 4 -37.29 62.81 15.65
N ARG A 5 -36.12 62.32 16.09
CA ARG A 5 -35.22 61.51 15.24
C ARG A 5 -35.68 60.05 15.29
N LEU A 6 -36.14 59.55 14.15
CA LEU A 6 -36.44 58.16 13.95
C LEU A 6 -35.14 57.39 13.82
N PHE A 7 -34.76 56.54 14.84
CA PHE A 7 -33.69 55.57 14.73
C PHE A 7 -34.24 54.31 14.03
N SER A 8 -33.80 54.13 12.77
CA SER A 8 -34.04 52.88 12.06
C SER A 8 -33.14 51.79 12.63
N LEU A 9 -33.74 50.86 13.37
CA LEU A 9 -33.07 49.69 13.90
C LEU A 9 -33.00 48.63 12.79
N LEU A 10 -31.83 48.56 12.11
CA LEU A 10 -31.56 47.48 11.15
C LEU A 10 -31.32 46.20 11.94
N LEU A 11 -32.35 45.36 12.03
CA LEU A 11 -32.19 43.96 12.53
C LEU A 11 -31.41 43.14 11.50
N VAL A 12 -30.10 43.02 11.72
CA VAL A 12 -29.28 42.02 11.01
C VAL A 12 -29.67 40.67 11.54
N PHE A 13 -30.51 39.93 10.82
CA PHE A 13 -30.72 38.53 11.04
C PHE A 13 -29.41 37.78 10.71
N HIS A 14 -28.59 37.59 11.72
CA HIS A 14 -27.59 36.53 11.65
C HIS A 14 -28.34 35.20 11.63
N ALA A 15 -28.44 34.59 10.45
CA ALA A 15 -28.81 33.18 10.38
C ALA A 15 -27.68 32.40 11.06
N CYS A 16 -27.83 32.14 12.35
CA CYS A 16 -27.08 31.08 13.00
C CYS A 16 -27.44 29.78 12.27
N LEU A 17 -26.57 29.34 11.36
CA LEU A 17 -26.58 27.97 10.87
C LEU A 17 -26.30 27.07 12.09
N TRP A 18 -27.35 26.64 12.75
CA TRP A 18 -27.26 25.65 13.79
C TRP A 18 -26.94 24.33 13.12
N ALA A 19 -25.78 23.76 13.48
CA ALA A 19 -25.45 22.39 13.10
C ALA A 19 -26.61 21.48 13.53
N ILE A 20 -26.99 20.52 12.67
CA ILE A 20 -28.01 19.54 13.05
C ILE A 20 -27.50 18.73 14.26
N PRO A 21 -28.37 18.30 15.16
CA PRO A 21 -27.96 17.41 16.26
C PRO A 21 -27.54 16.05 15.70
N TYR A 22 -26.54 15.43 16.33
CA TYR A 22 -26.26 14.03 16.07
C TYR A 22 -27.39 13.18 16.57
N GLU A 23 -28.06 12.47 15.68
CA GLU A 23 -29.25 11.69 15.99
C GLU A 23 -29.27 10.36 15.25
N VAL A 24 -29.73 9.31 15.90
CA VAL A 24 -29.85 7.97 15.35
C VAL A 24 -31.28 7.51 15.53
N THR A 25 -31.95 7.16 14.43
CA THR A 25 -33.34 6.68 14.45
C THR A 25 -33.42 5.32 13.74
N THR A 26 -33.95 4.31 14.40
CA THR A 26 -34.26 3.02 13.78
C THR A 26 -35.51 3.16 12.92
N LEU A 27 -35.37 2.91 11.60
CA LEU A 27 -36.48 2.91 10.64
C LEU A 27 -37.07 1.53 10.46
N LYS A 28 -36.28 0.48 10.63
CA LYS A 28 -36.65 -0.92 10.54
C LYS A 28 -35.82 -1.72 11.52
N GLU A 29 -36.49 -2.53 12.33
CA GLU A 29 -35.81 -3.43 13.26
C GLU A 29 -35.08 -4.55 12.51
N GLY A 30 -33.90 -4.95 13.02
CA GLY A 30 -33.18 -6.12 12.59
C GLY A 30 -33.37 -7.33 13.50
N SER A 31 -32.60 -8.37 13.24
CA SER A 31 -32.66 -9.62 14.02
C SER A 31 -31.26 -10.11 14.38
N GLY A 32 -31.17 -10.94 15.41
CA GLY A 32 -29.91 -11.48 15.89
C GLY A 32 -29.23 -10.61 16.95
N GLU A 33 -27.96 -10.89 17.21
CA GLU A 33 -27.16 -10.16 18.19
C GLU A 33 -26.77 -8.78 17.66
N PRO A 34 -26.68 -7.77 18.54
CA PRO A 34 -26.18 -6.45 18.18
C PRO A 34 -24.71 -6.51 17.76
N ILE A 35 -24.35 -5.74 16.74
CA ILE A 35 -22.95 -5.65 16.30
C ILE A 35 -22.10 -4.86 17.29
N GLU A 36 -20.83 -5.28 17.39
CA GLU A 36 -19.82 -4.71 18.27
C GLU A 36 -18.58 -4.24 17.45
N ASN A 37 -17.76 -3.42 18.11
CA ASN A 37 -16.48 -3.00 17.52
C ASN A 37 -15.57 -4.21 17.20
N GLY A 38 -14.85 -4.12 16.07
CA GLY A 38 -13.98 -5.17 15.57
C GLY A 38 -14.64 -6.15 14.61
N GLN A 39 -15.96 -6.13 14.49
CA GLN A 39 -16.67 -6.95 13.51
C GLN A 39 -16.51 -6.39 12.10
N LEU A 40 -16.31 -7.26 11.11
CA LEU A 40 -16.40 -6.92 9.69
C LEU A 40 -17.88 -6.87 9.31
N ILE A 41 -18.35 -5.70 8.90
CA ILE A 41 -19.75 -5.48 8.54
C ILE A 41 -19.92 -5.09 7.09
N ARG A 42 -21.05 -5.44 6.51
CA ARG A 42 -21.47 -4.99 5.18
C ARG A 42 -22.76 -4.21 5.30
N VAL A 43 -22.78 -3.01 4.71
CA VAL A 43 -23.94 -2.13 4.76
C VAL A 43 -24.32 -1.61 3.39
N HIS A 44 -25.60 -1.55 3.09
CA HIS A 44 -26.12 -0.66 2.05
C HIS A 44 -26.47 0.68 2.66
N TYR A 45 -26.33 1.74 1.85
CA TYR A 45 -26.62 3.09 2.32
C TYR A 45 -27.03 4.04 1.19
N LYS A 46 -27.73 5.10 1.61
CA LYS A 46 -27.97 6.32 0.82
C LYS A 46 -27.48 7.51 1.62
N SER A 47 -26.81 8.44 0.96
CA SER A 47 -26.16 9.60 1.57
C SER A 47 -26.72 10.90 1.01
N PHE A 48 -27.04 11.86 1.90
CA PHE A 48 -27.65 13.12 1.52
C PHE A 48 -26.95 14.29 2.22
N LEU A 49 -26.85 15.43 1.52
CA LEU A 49 -26.57 16.70 2.17
C LEU A 49 -27.78 17.12 3.01
N ALA A 50 -27.55 17.68 4.19
CA ALA A 50 -28.62 18.23 5.02
C ALA A 50 -29.02 19.65 4.53
N ASP A 51 -29.19 19.81 3.23
CA ASP A 51 -29.69 21.00 2.59
C ASP A 51 -31.21 20.96 2.43
N SER A 52 -31.82 22.06 1.99
CA SER A 52 -33.27 22.15 1.78
C SER A 52 -33.80 21.19 0.71
N ALA A 53 -32.92 20.74 -0.19
CA ALA A 53 -33.24 19.83 -1.29
C ALA A 53 -33.00 18.36 -0.93
N MET A 54 -32.34 18.07 0.20
CA MET A 54 -31.89 16.71 0.58
C MET A 54 -31.10 16.08 -0.57
N THR A 55 -30.10 16.79 -1.06
CA THR A 55 -29.34 16.40 -2.25
C THR A 55 -28.59 15.11 -2.00
N MET A 56 -28.97 14.03 -2.70
CA MET A 56 -28.30 12.74 -2.62
C MET A 56 -26.95 12.84 -3.36
N PHE A 57 -25.86 12.42 -2.70
CA PHE A 57 -24.51 12.45 -3.26
C PHE A 57 -23.86 11.10 -3.42
N ASP A 58 -24.35 10.05 -2.73
CA ASP A 58 -23.88 8.69 -2.89
C ASP A 58 -24.95 7.68 -2.53
N ASN A 59 -24.91 6.50 -3.20
CA ASN A 59 -25.89 5.42 -3.02
C ASN A 59 -25.23 4.08 -3.38
N SER A 60 -25.05 3.19 -2.41
CA SER A 60 -24.45 1.88 -2.63
C SER A 60 -25.34 0.94 -3.45
N TYR A 61 -26.65 1.15 -3.46
CA TYR A 61 -27.57 0.33 -4.26
C TYR A 61 -27.37 0.56 -5.76
N ASP A 62 -26.93 1.75 -6.20
CA ASP A 62 -26.65 2.05 -7.60
C ASP A 62 -25.42 1.29 -8.10
N ARG A 63 -24.49 0.92 -7.21
CA ARG A 63 -23.33 0.07 -7.51
C ARG A 63 -23.62 -1.41 -7.42
N GLY A 64 -24.75 -1.80 -6.82
CA GLY A 64 -25.14 -3.19 -6.60
C GLY A 64 -24.34 -3.92 -5.53
N GLU A 65 -23.41 -3.24 -4.84
CA GLU A 65 -22.53 -3.84 -3.83
C GLU A 65 -22.59 -3.05 -2.52
N PRO A 66 -22.70 -3.75 -1.36
CA PRO A 66 -22.62 -3.10 -0.06
C PRO A 66 -21.18 -2.64 0.24
N LEU A 67 -21.06 -1.57 1.02
CA LEU A 67 -19.78 -1.15 1.58
C LEU A 67 -19.40 -2.08 2.73
N GLU A 68 -18.18 -2.58 2.67
CA GLU A 68 -17.60 -3.47 3.67
C GLU A 68 -16.49 -2.76 4.45
N PHE A 69 -16.55 -2.79 5.78
CA PHE A 69 -15.54 -2.25 6.68
C PHE A 69 -15.62 -2.85 8.08
N SER A 70 -14.55 -2.70 8.88
CA SER A 70 -14.56 -3.11 10.30
C SER A 70 -15.02 -1.97 11.18
N LEU A 71 -16.08 -2.20 11.95
CA LEU A 71 -16.64 -1.23 12.88
C LEU A 71 -15.62 -0.90 14.00
N GLY A 72 -15.42 0.38 14.28
CA GLY A 72 -14.48 0.83 15.31
C GLY A 72 -13.03 0.97 14.82
N ALA A 73 -12.74 0.67 13.53
CA ALA A 73 -11.39 0.75 12.97
C ALA A 73 -11.03 2.13 12.38
N GLY A 74 -11.92 3.11 12.44
CA GLY A 74 -11.70 4.45 11.87
C GLY A 74 -11.67 4.49 10.34
N GLN A 75 -12.29 3.52 9.68
CA GLN A 75 -12.38 3.42 8.22
C GLN A 75 -13.49 4.29 7.64
N VAL A 76 -14.41 4.73 8.47
CA VAL A 76 -15.55 5.57 8.12
C VAL A 76 -15.61 6.80 9.03
N ILE A 77 -16.47 7.76 8.71
CA ILE A 77 -16.67 8.98 9.53
C ILE A 77 -17.13 8.62 10.95
N GLN A 78 -16.76 9.46 11.92
CA GLN A 78 -17.08 9.20 13.35
C GLN A 78 -18.57 9.02 13.61
N GLY A 79 -19.42 9.72 12.88
CA GLY A 79 -20.86 9.58 12.98
C GLY A 79 -21.34 8.16 12.64
N TRP A 80 -20.70 7.49 11.69
CA TRP A 80 -20.98 6.08 11.36
C TRP A 80 -20.47 5.13 12.43
N GLU A 81 -19.21 5.30 12.88
CA GLU A 81 -18.62 4.45 13.93
C GLU A 81 -19.51 4.39 15.19
N ARG A 82 -20.13 5.52 15.54
CA ARG A 82 -21.03 5.62 16.68
C ARG A 82 -22.45 5.15 16.38
N GLY A 83 -22.98 5.52 15.21
CA GLY A 83 -24.39 5.34 14.85
C GLY A 83 -24.75 3.93 14.43
N LEU A 84 -23.78 3.14 13.98
CA LEU A 84 -23.99 1.76 13.57
C LEU A 84 -23.77 0.76 14.72
N LEU A 85 -23.04 1.16 15.75
CA LEU A 85 -22.82 0.30 16.92
C LEU A 85 -24.16 -0.18 17.49
N GLY A 86 -24.25 -1.48 17.76
CA GLY A 86 -25.45 -2.10 18.29
C GLY A 86 -26.56 -2.36 17.27
N MET A 87 -26.35 -2.12 15.95
CA MET A 87 -27.28 -2.57 14.92
C MET A 87 -27.40 -4.09 14.90
N LYS A 88 -28.53 -4.56 14.40
CA LYS A 88 -28.77 -5.99 14.11
C LYS A 88 -28.90 -6.22 12.62
N VAL A 89 -28.56 -7.41 12.14
CA VAL A 89 -28.66 -7.74 10.72
C VAL A 89 -30.10 -7.53 10.21
N GLY A 90 -30.24 -6.82 9.10
CA GLY A 90 -31.51 -6.39 8.50
C GLY A 90 -32.10 -5.11 9.11
N GLU A 91 -31.46 -4.51 10.12
CA GLU A 91 -31.86 -3.21 10.67
C GLU A 91 -31.53 -2.09 9.68
N VAL A 92 -32.41 -1.09 9.61
CA VAL A 92 -32.22 0.14 8.87
C VAL A 92 -32.24 1.30 9.84
N ARG A 93 -31.20 2.10 9.87
CA ARG A 93 -31.10 3.34 10.65
C ARG A 93 -31.01 4.57 9.76
N LYS A 94 -31.64 5.65 10.23
CA LYS A 94 -31.36 7.00 9.77
C LYS A 94 -30.37 7.64 10.73
N LEU A 95 -29.30 8.23 10.19
CA LEU A 95 -28.31 8.98 10.94
C LEU A 95 -28.34 10.44 10.52
N SER A 96 -28.44 11.35 11.50
CA SER A 96 -28.23 12.79 11.32
C SER A 96 -26.85 13.11 11.88
N ILE A 97 -25.92 13.51 11.03
CA ILE A 97 -24.51 13.64 11.38
C ILE A 97 -24.05 15.07 11.16
N PRO A 98 -23.75 15.83 12.21
CA PRO A 98 -23.19 17.17 12.09
C PRO A 98 -21.78 17.09 11.48
N TYR A 99 -21.37 18.12 10.74
CA TYR A 99 -20.14 18.15 9.98
C TYR A 99 -18.87 17.81 10.79
N GLN A 100 -18.84 18.10 12.09
CA GLN A 100 -17.73 17.78 12.99
C GLN A 100 -17.50 16.26 13.16
N LEU A 101 -18.55 15.47 13.01
CA LEU A 101 -18.51 14.00 13.05
C LEU A 101 -18.50 13.38 11.64
N ALA A 102 -18.46 14.22 10.61
CA ALA A 102 -18.36 13.87 9.21
C ALA A 102 -16.98 14.26 8.64
N TYR A 103 -16.94 15.17 7.68
CA TYR A 103 -15.72 15.57 6.97
C TYR A 103 -15.09 16.90 7.47
N GLY A 104 -15.72 17.55 8.45
CA GLY A 104 -15.22 18.79 9.07
C GLY A 104 -15.17 19.97 8.12
N ASP A 105 -14.06 20.71 8.18
CA ASP A 105 -13.80 21.88 7.34
C ASP A 105 -13.30 21.57 5.93
N ARG A 106 -13.31 20.30 5.52
CA ARG A 106 -12.81 19.85 4.21
C ARG A 106 -13.94 19.67 3.22
N GLU A 107 -13.69 20.08 1.98
CA GLU A 107 -14.50 19.71 0.82
C GLU A 107 -14.05 18.32 0.32
N ILE A 108 -15.00 17.41 0.09
CA ILE A 108 -14.74 16.05 -0.39
C ILE A 108 -15.67 15.71 -1.55
N GLY A 109 -15.15 15.75 -2.77
CA GLY A 109 -15.94 15.50 -3.98
C GLY A 109 -17.17 16.40 -4.05
N PRO A 110 -18.42 15.87 -4.08
CA PRO A 110 -19.63 16.67 -4.13
C PRO A 110 -20.06 17.26 -2.78
N ILE A 111 -19.31 17.00 -1.69
CA ILE A 111 -19.66 17.43 -0.34
C ILE A 111 -18.90 18.71 0.00
N PRO A 112 -19.57 19.86 0.13
CA PRO A 112 -18.94 21.11 0.53
C PRO A 112 -18.35 21.03 1.95
N ALA A 113 -17.38 21.91 2.26
CA ALA A 113 -16.87 22.08 3.61
C ALA A 113 -18.00 22.39 4.61
N ARG A 114 -17.91 21.85 5.81
CA ARG A 114 -18.89 22.02 6.90
C ARG A 114 -20.32 21.58 6.55
N SER A 115 -20.45 20.56 5.71
CA SER A 115 -21.74 19.98 5.39
C SER A 115 -22.19 19.00 6.49
N ASP A 116 -23.37 19.26 7.03
CA ASP A 116 -24.10 18.27 7.80
C ASP A 116 -24.70 17.24 6.86
N LEU A 117 -24.78 15.97 7.31
CA LEU A 117 -25.14 14.85 6.45
C LEU A 117 -26.29 14.03 7.04
N TYR A 118 -27.10 13.46 6.15
CA TYR A 118 -28.04 12.39 6.49
C TYR A 118 -27.67 11.11 5.78
N PHE A 119 -27.86 10.00 6.49
CA PHE A 119 -27.68 8.68 5.91
C PHE A 119 -28.88 7.78 6.27
N GLU A 120 -29.27 6.95 5.31
CA GLU A 120 -30.06 5.75 5.57
C GLU A 120 -29.12 4.56 5.39
N VAL A 121 -28.95 3.74 6.44
CA VAL A 121 -28.00 2.62 6.44
C VAL A 121 -28.69 1.35 6.81
N GLU A 122 -28.59 0.33 5.95
CA GLU A 122 -29.05 -1.03 6.20
C GLU A 122 -27.87 -1.96 6.50
N LEU A 123 -27.89 -2.66 7.62
CA LEU A 123 -26.90 -3.68 7.95
C LEU A 123 -27.25 -4.99 7.24
N VAL A 124 -26.42 -5.38 6.26
CA VAL A 124 -26.62 -6.58 5.44
C VAL A 124 -26.07 -7.83 6.13
N SER A 125 -24.85 -7.73 6.66
CA SER A 125 -24.18 -8.83 7.36
C SER A 125 -23.16 -8.33 8.35
N ALA A 126 -22.83 -9.17 9.33
CA ALA A 126 -21.75 -8.96 10.27
C ALA A 126 -21.00 -10.27 10.51
N GLU A 127 -19.67 -10.21 10.50
CA GLU A 127 -18.81 -11.34 10.79
C GLU A 127 -18.10 -11.09 12.13
N PRO A 128 -17.86 -12.13 12.94
CA PRO A 128 -17.18 -11.96 14.22
C PRO A 128 -15.76 -11.39 14.04
N PRO A 129 -15.23 -10.68 15.04
CA PRO A 129 -13.87 -10.20 14.99
C PRO A 129 -12.88 -11.36 14.86
N LEU A 130 -11.83 -11.19 14.05
CA LEU A 130 -10.75 -12.16 13.99
C LEU A 130 -10.01 -12.18 15.34
N ALA A 131 -9.68 -13.39 15.82
CA ALA A 131 -8.94 -13.53 17.06
C ALA A 131 -7.59 -12.77 16.99
N PRO A 132 -7.25 -11.95 18.01
CA PRO A 132 -6.01 -11.20 18.02
C PRO A 132 -4.81 -12.14 18.19
N ASP A 133 -3.70 -11.82 17.49
CA ASP A 133 -2.43 -12.51 17.67
C ASP A 133 -1.74 -12.07 18.97
N SER A 134 -0.97 -12.99 19.57
CA SER A 134 -0.22 -12.71 20.80
C SER A 134 1.27 -12.57 20.52
N PHE A 135 1.87 -11.45 20.91
CA PHE A 135 3.33 -11.24 20.86
C PHE A 135 4.10 -12.27 21.69
N ALA A 136 3.49 -12.80 22.77
CA ALA A 136 4.12 -13.80 23.62
C ALA A 136 4.51 -15.09 22.86
N ASP A 137 3.80 -15.40 21.78
CA ASP A 137 4.09 -16.58 20.97
C ASP A 137 5.41 -16.45 20.20
N SER A 138 5.87 -15.23 19.91
CA SER A 138 7.19 -15.00 19.30
C SER A 138 8.35 -15.53 20.14
N LYS A 139 8.17 -15.70 21.45
CA LYS A 139 9.18 -16.26 22.37
C LYS A 139 9.36 -17.77 22.20
N LYS A 140 8.41 -18.45 21.57
CA LYS A 140 8.47 -19.88 21.25
C LYS A 140 9.22 -20.13 19.93
N ALA A 141 9.55 -19.10 19.19
CA ALA A 141 10.09 -19.20 17.83
C ALA A 141 11.48 -19.84 17.82
N VAL A 142 11.63 -20.86 16.99
CA VAL A 142 12.91 -21.46 16.63
C VAL A 142 13.37 -20.80 15.32
N TRP A 143 14.10 -19.70 15.47
CA TRP A 143 14.47 -18.84 14.36
C TRP A 143 15.47 -19.51 13.41
N LYS A 144 15.14 -19.53 12.13
CA LYS A 144 16.02 -19.85 11.02
C LYS A 144 16.50 -18.54 10.39
N LYS A 145 17.76 -18.51 9.95
CA LYS A 145 18.34 -17.32 9.35
C LYS A 145 18.18 -17.36 7.82
N LEU A 146 17.65 -16.29 7.28
CA LEU A 146 17.73 -15.91 5.86
C LEU A 146 18.84 -14.88 5.67
N GLU A 147 19.10 -14.53 4.43
CA GLU A 147 20.06 -13.51 4.07
C GLU A 147 19.70 -12.12 4.66
N ASN A 148 20.66 -11.22 4.68
CA ASN A 148 20.46 -9.79 5.02
C ASN A 148 19.81 -9.50 6.38
N GLY A 149 19.91 -10.42 7.37
CA GLY A 149 19.43 -10.16 8.72
C GLY A 149 17.94 -10.39 8.93
N VAL A 150 17.27 -11.09 8.03
CA VAL A 150 15.92 -11.60 8.22
C VAL A 150 15.97 -12.96 8.88
N LEU A 151 15.16 -13.15 9.93
CA LEU A 151 14.96 -14.46 10.55
C LEU A 151 13.50 -14.87 10.38
N TYR A 152 13.24 -16.14 10.20
CA TYR A 152 11.88 -16.67 10.13
C TYR A 152 11.70 -17.94 10.98
N TRP A 153 10.47 -18.23 11.30
CA TRP A 153 10.03 -19.47 11.92
C TRP A 153 8.61 -19.78 11.48
N ASP A 154 8.39 -20.98 10.96
CA ASP A 154 7.05 -21.46 10.65
C ASP A 154 6.44 -22.11 11.89
N GLU A 155 5.49 -21.43 12.52
CA GLU A 155 4.65 -21.95 13.58
C GLU A 155 3.78 -23.10 13.04
N LYS A 156 3.31 -22.93 11.80
CA LYS A 156 2.57 -23.92 11.03
C LYS A 156 3.04 -23.89 9.60
N THR A 157 3.34 -25.04 9.03
CA THR A 157 3.63 -25.18 7.61
C THR A 157 2.34 -25.48 6.86
N GLY A 158 2.10 -24.74 5.79
CA GLY A 158 0.97 -24.95 4.89
C GLY A 158 1.24 -26.02 3.84
N ALA A 159 0.41 -26.05 2.80
CA ALA A 159 0.54 -26.97 1.68
C ALA A 159 0.15 -26.27 0.36
N GLY A 160 0.62 -26.83 -0.75
CA GLY A 160 0.37 -26.28 -2.09
C GLY A 160 1.61 -25.67 -2.71
N ALA A 161 1.43 -24.84 -3.74
CA ALA A 161 2.53 -24.15 -4.40
C ALA A 161 3.13 -23.09 -3.45
N PRO A 162 4.47 -23.06 -3.29
CA PRO A 162 5.10 -22.02 -2.49
C PRO A 162 5.01 -20.67 -3.16
N ALA A 163 4.85 -19.61 -2.38
CA ALA A 163 4.96 -18.24 -2.86
C ALA A 163 6.36 -17.98 -3.42
N SER A 164 6.44 -17.28 -4.52
CA SER A 164 7.66 -16.84 -5.16
C SER A 164 7.48 -15.42 -5.68
N GLN A 165 8.56 -14.79 -6.12
CA GLN A 165 8.44 -13.49 -6.79
C GLN A 165 7.49 -13.60 -7.99
N GLY A 166 6.49 -12.72 -8.07
CA GLY A 166 5.39 -12.76 -9.03
C GLY A 166 4.11 -13.38 -8.48
N SER A 167 4.16 -14.06 -7.34
CA SER A 167 2.95 -14.59 -6.74
C SER A 167 2.04 -13.48 -6.20
N GLN A 168 0.77 -13.54 -6.55
CA GLN A 168 -0.28 -12.80 -5.86
C GLN A 168 -0.54 -13.50 -4.53
N ILE A 169 -0.29 -12.82 -3.43
CA ILE A 169 -0.49 -13.35 -2.09
C ILE A 169 -1.60 -12.62 -1.35
N LYS A 170 -2.37 -13.37 -0.57
CA LYS A 170 -3.28 -12.83 0.44
C LYS A 170 -2.84 -13.31 1.80
N VAL A 171 -2.63 -12.37 2.73
CA VAL A 171 -2.11 -12.69 4.05
C VAL A 171 -2.82 -11.90 5.14
N HIS A 172 -3.12 -12.55 6.26
CA HIS A 172 -3.34 -11.86 7.51
C HIS A 172 -2.02 -11.66 8.23
N TYR A 173 -1.85 -10.52 8.87
CA TYR A 173 -0.64 -10.24 9.62
C TYR A 173 -0.89 -9.38 10.86
N THR A 174 0.00 -9.51 11.82
CA THR A 174 0.17 -8.56 12.92
C THR A 174 1.65 -8.22 13.08
N GLY A 175 1.93 -6.94 13.24
CA GLY A 175 3.28 -6.40 13.39
C GLY A 175 3.51 -5.75 14.75
N TRP A 176 4.66 -6.08 15.36
CA TRP A 176 5.12 -5.52 16.63
C TRP A 176 6.54 -4.99 16.51
N LEU A 177 6.85 -4.00 17.34
CA LEU A 177 8.23 -3.65 17.68
C LEU A 177 8.84 -4.76 18.55
N ALA A 178 10.17 -4.83 18.64
CA ALA A 178 10.86 -5.78 19.53
C ALA A 178 10.48 -5.61 21.02
N SER A 179 9.93 -4.45 21.40
CA SER A 179 9.38 -4.20 22.74
C SER A 179 8.04 -4.90 23.00
N GLY A 180 7.40 -5.49 21.99
CA GLY A 180 6.06 -6.06 22.07
C GLY A 180 4.93 -5.06 21.79
N ARG A 181 5.23 -3.79 21.49
CA ARG A 181 4.21 -2.82 21.11
C ARG A 181 3.70 -3.12 19.69
N LYS A 182 2.42 -3.47 19.56
CA LYS A 182 1.74 -3.62 18.27
C LYS A 182 1.72 -2.28 17.53
N PHE A 183 1.99 -2.28 16.24
CA PHE A 183 1.90 -1.08 15.40
C PHE A 183 0.94 -1.24 14.20
N ALA A 184 0.67 -2.46 13.77
CA ALA A 184 -0.28 -2.73 12.69
C ALA A 184 -0.84 -4.15 12.77
N SER A 185 -2.07 -4.33 12.28
CA SER A 185 -2.65 -5.66 12.06
C SER A 185 -3.72 -5.59 10.99
N SER A 186 -3.70 -6.51 10.02
CA SER A 186 -4.79 -6.68 9.07
C SER A 186 -6.08 -7.17 9.74
N LYS A 187 -5.95 -7.85 10.89
CA LYS A 187 -7.09 -8.31 11.69
C LYS A 187 -7.87 -7.15 12.32
N ASP A 188 -7.21 -6.00 12.57
CA ASP A 188 -7.89 -4.79 13.02
C ASP A 188 -8.85 -4.23 11.95
N TYR A 189 -8.64 -4.59 10.68
CA TYR A 189 -9.46 -4.18 9.54
C TYR A 189 -10.32 -5.31 8.99
N GLY A 190 -10.27 -6.51 9.58
CA GLY A 190 -11.05 -7.68 9.17
C GLY A 190 -10.74 -8.21 7.76
N LYS A 191 -9.72 -7.67 7.07
CA LYS A 191 -9.38 -8.00 5.69
C LYS A 191 -7.92 -8.41 5.54
N PRO A 192 -7.61 -9.44 4.75
CA PRO A 192 -6.24 -9.77 4.42
C PRO A 192 -5.60 -8.66 3.56
N LEU A 193 -4.31 -8.52 3.66
CA LEU A 193 -3.50 -7.77 2.71
C LEU A 193 -3.37 -8.60 1.44
N ALA A 194 -3.85 -8.07 0.32
CA ALA A 194 -3.60 -8.62 -1.00
C ALA A 194 -2.48 -7.84 -1.70
N THR A 195 -1.45 -8.52 -2.16
CA THR A 195 -0.28 -7.89 -2.79
C THR A 195 0.45 -8.89 -3.69
N ILE A 196 1.47 -8.42 -4.41
CA ILE A 196 2.33 -9.25 -5.25
C ILE A 196 3.70 -9.30 -4.59
N LEU A 197 4.19 -10.50 -4.33
CA LEU A 197 5.53 -10.73 -3.80
C LEU A 197 6.57 -10.34 -4.86
N GLY A 198 7.57 -9.54 -4.50
CA GLY A 198 8.51 -8.95 -5.45
C GLY A 198 8.02 -7.68 -6.14
N GLY A 199 6.77 -7.27 -5.93
CA GLY A 199 6.20 -6.06 -6.53
C GLY A 199 6.73 -4.73 -5.97
N GLY A 200 7.63 -4.78 -4.99
CA GLY A 200 8.27 -3.61 -4.36
C GLY A 200 7.32 -2.73 -3.54
N LYS A 201 6.14 -3.21 -3.21
CA LYS A 201 5.20 -2.54 -2.31
C LYS A 201 5.39 -2.93 -0.85
N LEU A 202 6.14 -3.99 -0.60
CA LEU A 202 6.47 -4.50 0.71
C LEU A 202 7.85 -4.02 1.17
N ILE A 203 8.12 -4.08 2.47
CA ILE A 203 9.49 -3.92 2.98
C ILE A 203 10.33 -5.13 2.55
N ALA A 204 11.63 -4.92 2.32
CA ALA A 204 12.52 -5.97 1.80
C ALA A 204 12.50 -7.25 2.65
N GLY A 205 12.37 -7.10 3.97
CA GLY A 205 12.24 -8.23 4.88
C GLY A 205 11.00 -9.10 4.67
N TRP A 206 9.93 -8.56 4.12
CA TRP A 206 8.75 -9.33 3.72
C TRP A 206 8.96 -10.01 2.37
N GLU A 207 9.54 -9.30 1.40
CA GLU A 207 9.82 -9.86 0.07
C GLU A 207 10.68 -11.13 0.17
N ILE A 208 11.71 -11.10 1.03
CA ILE A 208 12.57 -12.25 1.28
C ILE A 208 11.92 -13.24 2.25
N GLY A 209 11.27 -12.73 3.29
CA GLY A 209 10.74 -13.55 4.37
C GLY A 209 9.55 -14.43 4.00
N LEU A 210 8.75 -14.03 3.00
CA LEU A 210 7.58 -14.77 2.55
C LEU A 210 7.87 -15.68 1.35
N ASP A 211 9.03 -15.55 0.73
CA ASP A 211 9.46 -16.47 -0.32
C ASP A 211 9.44 -17.92 0.20
N GLY A 212 8.92 -18.84 -0.58
CA GLY A 212 8.74 -20.24 -0.20
C GLY A 212 7.60 -20.52 0.80
N ALA A 213 6.85 -19.53 1.25
CA ALA A 213 5.69 -19.77 2.12
C ALA A 213 4.51 -20.33 1.32
N MET A 214 3.90 -21.42 1.80
CA MET A 214 2.75 -22.07 1.16
C MET A 214 1.42 -21.57 1.74
N PRO A 215 0.31 -21.64 1.01
CA PRO A 215 -1.03 -21.41 1.55
C PRO A 215 -1.26 -22.23 2.85
N GLY A 216 -1.82 -21.55 3.87
CA GLY A 216 -2.02 -22.12 5.21
C GLY A 216 -0.78 -22.07 6.13
N THR A 217 0.36 -21.57 5.66
CA THR A 217 1.54 -21.30 6.49
C THR A 217 1.26 -20.16 7.47
N VAL A 218 1.69 -20.35 8.71
CA VAL A 218 1.77 -19.30 9.73
C VAL A 218 3.25 -19.06 10.01
N ARG A 219 3.77 -17.96 9.50
CA ARG A 219 5.20 -17.60 9.55
C ARG A 219 5.45 -16.39 10.41
N TRP A 220 6.39 -16.53 11.32
CA TRP A 220 6.96 -15.41 12.04
C TRP A 220 8.18 -14.87 11.31
N LEU A 221 8.28 -13.55 11.24
CA LEU A 221 9.43 -12.85 10.67
C LEU A 221 10.02 -11.92 11.73
N LYS A 222 11.35 -11.94 11.85
CA LYS A 222 12.10 -10.93 12.60
C LYS A 222 13.02 -10.19 11.64
N ILE A 223 12.76 -8.91 11.47
CA ILE A 223 13.31 -8.08 10.40
C ILE A 223 14.18 -6.99 11.00
N SER A 224 15.44 -6.95 10.56
CA SER A 224 16.38 -5.89 10.96
C SER A 224 15.93 -4.52 10.42
N PRO A 225 16.40 -3.40 11.04
CA PRO A 225 16.06 -2.07 10.56
C PRO A 225 16.37 -1.85 9.08
N SER A 226 17.50 -2.33 8.56
CA SER A 226 17.90 -2.20 7.16
C SER A 226 16.94 -2.86 6.19
N MET A 227 16.32 -3.97 6.59
CA MET A 227 15.32 -4.71 5.80
C MET A 227 13.88 -4.25 6.06
N GLY A 228 13.71 -3.29 6.97
CA GLY A 228 12.42 -2.66 7.30
C GLY A 228 12.38 -1.19 6.87
N TYR A 229 12.17 -0.29 7.84
CA TYR A 229 12.02 1.16 7.58
C TYR A 229 13.31 1.97 7.80
N GLY A 230 14.41 1.32 8.16
CA GLY A 230 15.74 1.93 8.28
C GLY A 230 15.83 2.96 9.40
N SER A 231 16.62 4.03 9.12
CA SER A 231 16.91 5.12 10.05
C SER A 231 15.84 6.21 10.11
N LYS A 232 14.74 6.06 9.37
CA LYS A 232 13.61 7.01 9.36
C LYS A 232 12.47 6.50 10.22
N SER A 233 11.73 7.42 10.85
CA SER A 233 10.45 7.07 11.48
C SER A 233 9.39 6.86 10.42
N TYR A 234 8.50 5.89 10.65
CA TYR A 234 7.37 5.62 9.77
C TYR A 234 6.12 5.38 10.62
N SER A 235 5.14 6.28 10.59
CA SER A 235 3.94 6.19 11.42
C SER A 235 4.29 5.94 12.91
N ALA A 236 3.81 4.85 13.51
CA ALA A 236 4.09 4.46 14.89
C ALA A 236 5.43 3.72 15.09
N ILE A 237 6.25 3.59 14.03
CA ILE A 237 7.53 2.86 14.07
C ILE A 237 8.68 3.85 14.22
N PRO A 238 9.45 3.83 15.35
CA PRO A 238 10.63 4.65 15.53
C PRO A 238 11.77 4.29 14.56
N PRO A 239 12.74 5.20 14.35
CA PRO A 239 13.95 4.89 13.59
C PRO A 239 14.70 3.67 14.17
N ASN A 240 15.36 2.94 13.29
CA ASN A 240 16.19 1.77 13.64
C ASN A 240 15.44 0.69 14.44
N SER A 241 14.15 0.50 14.16
CA SER A 241 13.33 -0.51 14.83
C SER A 241 13.51 -1.88 14.21
N THR A 242 13.80 -2.89 15.04
CA THR A 242 13.59 -4.29 14.68
C THR A 242 12.10 -4.60 14.73
N LEU A 243 11.60 -5.20 13.66
CA LEU A 243 10.18 -5.54 13.50
C LEU A 243 9.97 -7.04 13.67
N ILE A 244 8.85 -7.39 14.29
CA ILE A 244 8.42 -8.78 14.43
C ILE A 244 7.02 -8.87 13.83
N PHE A 245 6.82 -9.79 12.91
CA PHE A 245 5.53 -10.05 12.29
C PHE A 245 5.13 -11.51 12.50
N ARG A 246 3.85 -11.73 12.71
CA ARG A 246 3.18 -13.00 12.49
C ARG A 246 2.34 -12.88 11.24
N VAL A 247 2.56 -13.76 10.27
CA VAL A 247 1.91 -13.71 8.95
C VAL A 247 1.23 -15.05 8.70
N GLU A 248 -0.05 -15.01 8.41
CA GLU A 248 -0.87 -16.16 8.01
C GLU A 248 -1.11 -16.06 6.50
N VAL A 249 -0.58 -17.00 5.71
CA VAL A 249 -0.73 -17.02 4.25
C VAL A 249 -2.05 -17.71 3.91
N GLU A 250 -3.01 -16.97 3.39
CA GLU A 250 -4.30 -17.51 2.94
C GLU A 250 -4.20 -18.13 1.56
N SER A 251 -3.58 -17.39 0.63
CA SER A 251 -3.33 -17.87 -0.73
C SER A 251 -2.01 -17.35 -1.28
N ALA A 252 -1.45 -18.12 -2.22
CA ALA A 252 -0.30 -17.74 -3.02
C ALA A 252 -0.51 -18.32 -4.43
N GLU A 253 -0.77 -17.45 -5.39
CA GLU A 253 -1.07 -17.83 -6.77
C GLU A 253 -0.04 -17.16 -7.67
N PHE A 254 0.72 -17.96 -8.43
CA PHE A 254 1.65 -17.43 -9.41
C PHE A 254 0.89 -17.11 -10.70
N ASP A 255 1.11 -15.91 -11.23
CA ASP A 255 0.53 -15.43 -12.48
C ASP A 255 1.66 -15.17 -13.49
N ASP A 256 1.85 -16.10 -14.42
CA ASP A 256 2.88 -16.01 -15.45
C ASP A 256 2.80 -14.72 -16.25
N ALA A 257 1.60 -14.32 -16.67
CA ALA A 257 1.39 -13.12 -17.47
C ALA A 257 1.74 -11.85 -16.69
N LEU A 258 1.42 -11.81 -15.40
CA LEU A 258 1.78 -10.70 -14.54
C LEU A 258 3.28 -10.67 -14.26
N ALA A 259 3.88 -11.84 -14.02
CA ALA A 259 5.32 -11.96 -13.76
C ALA A 259 6.18 -11.46 -14.93
N GLU A 260 5.76 -11.70 -16.18
CA GLU A 260 6.43 -11.18 -17.37
C GLU A 260 6.43 -9.65 -17.45
N THR A 261 5.40 -8.99 -16.91
CA THR A 261 5.28 -7.52 -16.93
C THR A 261 6.01 -6.81 -15.80
N MET A 262 6.54 -7.57 -14.83
CA MET A 262 7.21 -7.02 -13.63
C MET A 262 8.72 -7.26 -13.68
N ASP A 263 9.45 -6.38 -13.02
CA ASP A 263 10.87 -6.56 -12.75
C ASP A 263 11.05 -6.84 -11.27
N PHE A 264 11.60 -8.01 -10.96
CA PHE A 264 11.92 -8.42 -9.59
C PHE A 264 13.37 -8.16 -9.28
N PHE A 265 13.72 -8.03 -8.00
CA PHE A 265 15.12 -7.99 -7.58
C PHE A 265 15.77 -9.32 -7.96
N PRO A 266 16.77 -9.31 -8.87
CA PRO A 266 17.39 -10.55 -9.29
C PRO A 266 18.30 -11.11 -8.18
N ASP A 267 18.32 -12.42 -8.04
CA ASP A 267 19.35 -13.10 -7.23
C ASP A 267 20.71 -12.98 -7.94
N VAL A 268 21.39 -11.85 -7.67
CA VAL A 268 22.63 -11.47 -8.36
C VAL A 268 23.72 -12.52 -8.19
N GLU A 269 23.72 -13.29 -7.08
CA GLU A 269 24.71 -14.34 -6.81
C GLU A 269 24.53 -15.57 -7.71
N LYS A 270 23.30 -15.81 -8.16
CA LYS A 270 22.99 -16.91 -9.08
C LYS A 270 23.10 -16.54 -10.57
N LEU A 271 23.28 -15.26 -10.89
CA LEU A 271 23.42 -14.82 -12.27
C LEU A 271 24.83 -15.08 -12.80
N SER A 272 24.93 -15.49 -14.07
CA SER A 272 26.19 -15.52 -14.82
C SER A 272 26.58 -14.11 -15.21
N LEU A 273 27.15 -13.35 -14.27
CA LEU A 273 27.58 -11.98 -14.50
C LEU A 273 28.80 -11.94 -15.42
N GLN A 274 28.73 -11.05 -16.40
CA GLN A 274 29.83 -10.69 -17.30
C GLN A 274 30.43 -9.37 -16.83
N ASP A 275 31.74 -9.22 -16.97
CA ASP A 275 32.44 -7.96 -16.72
C ASP A 275 32.27 -7.02 -17.90
N GLY A 276 31.81 -5.83 -17.60
CA GLY A 276 31.70 -4.70 -18.53
C GLY A 276 32.76 -3.64 -18.28
N PRO A 277 32.69 -2.51 -19.00
CA PRO A 277 33.64 -1.41 -18.84
C PRO A 277 33.61 -0.79 -17.44
N GLU A 278 34.76 -0.27 -17.00
CA GLU A 278 34.90 0.56 -15.78
C GLU A 278 34.39 -0.11 -14.48
N GLY A 279 34.33 -1.45 -14.42
CA GLY A 279 33.81 -2.18 -13.24
C GLY A 279 32.29 -2.42 -13.21
N LEU A 280 31.57 -2.03 -14.27
CA LEU A 280 30.21 -2.46 -14.50
C LEU A 280 30.16 -3.99 -14.62
N ARG A 281 29.16 -4.63 -14.04
CA ARG A 281 28.83 -6.06 -14.31
C ARG A 281 27.41 -6.16 -14.81
N TYR A 282 27.15 -7.14 -15.68
CA TYR A 282 25.81 -7.34 -16.23
C TYR A 282 25.53 -8.81 -16.54
N ALA A 283 24.25 -9.15 -16.61
CA ALA A 283 23.77 -10.45 -17.09
C ALA A 283 22.58 -10.26 -18.03
N ILE A 284 22.52 -11.06 -19.08
CA ILE A 284 21.37 -11.07 -20.02
C ILE A 284 20.35 -12.06 -19.47
N LEU A 285 19.16 -11.58 -19.16
CA LEU A 285 18.03 -12.40 -18.70
C LEU A 285 17.20 -12.93 -19.87
N ARG A 286 17.11 -12.13 -20.93
CA ARG A 286 16.44 -12.47 -22.18
C ARG A 286 17.20 -11.85 -23.34
N GLU A 287 17.48 -12.66 -24.36
CA GLU A 287 18.12 -12.18 -25.58
C GLU A 287 17.17 -11.29 -26.37
N GLY A 288 17.72 -10.29 -27.04
CA GLY A 288 17.02 -9.46 -28.02
C GLY A 288 17.37 -9.86 -29.45
N ALA A 289 16.89 -9.08 -30.41
CA ALA A 289 17.22 -9.27 -31.82
C ALA A 289 17.29 -7.92 -32.55
N GLY A 290 18.10 -7.84 -33.60
CA GLY A 290 18.30 -6.62 -34.39
C GLY A 290 19.64 -5.95 -34.15
N GLU A 291 19.73 -4.64 -34.40
CA GLU A 291 20.92 -3.85 -34.18
C GLU A 291 21.04 -3.35 -32.75
N GLY A 292 22.22 -3.40 -32.17
CA GLY A 292 22.48 -2.97 -30.81
C GLY A 292 22.40 -1.45 -30.64
N ALA A 293 21.96 -1.01 -29.48
CA ALA A 293 21.89 0.40 -29.11
C ALA A 293 23.27 1.10 -29.25
N THR A 294 23.31 2.21 -29.96
CA THR A 294 24.57 2.95 -30.22
C THR A 294 24.57 4.35 -29.58
N PRO A 295 25.75 4.87 -29.15
CA PRO A 295 25.84 6.21 -28.60
C PRO A 295 25.30 7.28 -29.56
N GLY A 296 24.48 8.18 -29.06
CA GLY A 296 23.80 9.24 -29.80
C GLY A 296 22.36 8.96 -30.16
N GLU A 297 21.92 7.71 -30.09
CA GLU A 297 20.51 7.35 -30.30
C GLU A 297 19.65 7.69 -29.08
N ASN A 298 18.38 8.02 -29.31
CA ASN A 298 17.38 8.09 -28.27
C ASN A 298 16.85 6.68 -28.01
N VAL A 299 17.29 6.06 -26.93
CA VAL A 299 16.91 4.71 -26.55
C VAL A 299 15.66 4.69 -25.68
N ARG A 300 14.81 3.67 -25.85
CA ARG A 300 13.56 3.49 -25.14
C ARG A 300 13.66 2.25 -24.25
N VAL A 301 13.48 2.44 -22.94
CA VAL A 301 13.62 1.33 -21.98
C VAL A 301 12.47 1.32 -20.96
N HIS A 302 12.12 0.13 -20.49
CA HIS A 302 11.58 -0.03 -19.16
C HIS A 302 12.70 -0.44 -18.21
N TYR A 303 12.60 0.03 -16.97
CA TYR A 303 13.57 -0.32 -15.94
C TYR A 303 12.97 -0.37 -14.55
N THR A 304 13.61 -1.13 -13.68
CA THR A 304 13.42 -1.08 -12.24
C THR A 304 14.77 -1.09 -11.54
N GLY A 305 14.96 -0.13 -10.65
CA GLY A 305 16.20 0.06 -9.89
C GLY A 305 16.06 -0.37 -8.44
N PHE A 306 17.04 -1.13 -7.97
CA PHE A 306 17.12 -1.65 -6.61
C PHE A 306 18.47 -1.29 -5.98
N LEU A 307 18.49 -1.16 -4.66
CA LEU A 307 19.72 -1.23 -3.86
C LEU A 307 20.17 -2.69 -3.77
N SER A 308 21.42 -2.92 -3.38
CA SER A 308 21.97 -4.28 -3.23
C SER A 308 21.30 -5.13 -2.16
N ASP A 309 20.51 -4.52 -1.28
CA ASP A 309 19.70 -5.20 -0.26
C ASP A 309 18.28 -5.59 -0.78
N GLY A 310 18.01 -5.40 -2.07
CA GLY A 310 16.74 -5.70 -2.72
C GLY A 310 15.68 -4.61 -2.61
N LYS A 311 15.98 -3.49 -1.96
CA LYS A 311 15.03 -2.39 -1.83
C LYS A 311 14.86 -1.65 -3.16
N LYS A 312 13.67 -1.70 -3.74
CA LYS A 312 13.31 -0.92 -4.92
C LYS A 312 13.31 0.57 -4.60
N PHE A 313 13.93 1.39 -5.45
CA PHE A 313 13.97 2.84 -5.28
C PHE A 313 13.34 3.61 -6.45
N ASP A 314 13.27 3.02 -7.65
CA ASP A 314 12.64 3.64 -8.82
C ASP A 314 12.21 2.59 -9.86
N SER A 315 11.12 2.87 -10.60
CA SER A 315 10.67 2.03 -11.71
C SER A 315 9.84 2.82 -12.71
N SER A 316 10.18 2.69 -13.99
CA SER A 316 9.38 3.22 -15.09
C SER A 316 8.06 2.46 -15.27
N ARG A 317 8.03 1.18 -14.89
CA ARG A 317 6.83 0.35 -14.93
C ARG A 317 5.78 0.79 -13.91
N ASP A 318 6.22 1.21 -12.70
CA ASP A 318 5.32 1.75 -11.67
C ASP A 318 4.62 3.04 -12.13
N ARG A 319 5.26 3.79 -13.04
CA ARG A 319 4.70 4.99 -13.66
C ARG A 319 3.88 4.71 -14.92
N GLY A 320 3.93 3.49 -15.43
CA GLY A 320 3.29 3.10 -16.70
C GLY A 320 3.86 3.82 -17.93
N GLN A 321 5.11 4.30 -17.87
CA GLN A 321 5.73 5.11 -18.93
C GLN A 321 7.11 4.58 -19.30
N ILE A 322 7.33 4.37 -20.59
CA ILE A 322 8.65 4.09 -21.14
C ILE A 322 9.55 5.28 -20.89
N PHE A 323 10.77 5.02 -20.42
CA PHE A 323 11.80 6.03 -20.24
C PHE A 323 12.64 6.13 -21.50
N THR A 324 12.78 7.36 -22.02
CA THR A 324 13.56 7.64 -23.23
C THR A 324 14.70 8.60 -22.89
N PHE A 325 15.91 8.31 -23.36
CA PHE A 325 17.06 9.16 -23.15
C PHE A 325 18.09 9.02 -24.28
N PRO A 326 18.90 10.06 -24.58
CA PRO A 326 19.99 9.98 -25.53
C PRO A 326 21.17 9.21 -24.93
N LEU A 327 21.53 8.07 -25.50
CA LEU A 327 22.57 7.18 -25.03
C LEU A 327 23.96 7.82 -25.18
N GLY A 328 24.85 7.67 -24.21
CA GLY A 328 26.22 8.14 -24.23
C GLY A 328 26.37 9.67 -24.12
N LYS A 329 25.37 10.41 -23.71
CA LYS A 329 25.39 11.88 -23.56
C LYS A 329 25.46 12.34 -22.09
N GLY A 330 25.62 11.44 -21.13
CA GLY A 330 25.64 11.78 -19.71
C GLY A 330 24.31 12.31 -19.14
N ASN A 331 23.20 12.01 -19.78
CA ASN A 331 21.86 12.38 -19.30
C ASN A 331 21.37 11.42 -18.21
N VAL A 332 22.03 10.30 -18.06
CA VAL A 332 21.82 9.24 -17.06
C VAL A 332 23.12 8.97 -16.31
N ILE A 333 23.09 8.15 -15.27
CA ILE A 333 24.31 7.73 -14.56
C ILE A 333 25.23 6.96 -15.52
N ARG A 334 26.55 7.07 -15.32
CA ARG A 334 27.55 6.48 -16.21
C ARG A 334 27.36 4.98 -16.46
N GLY A 335 26.95 4.25 -15.41
CA GLY A 335 26.66 2.81 -15.53
C GLY A 335 25.52 2.49 -16.49
N TRP A 336 24.60 3.41 -16.75
CA TRP A 336 23.55 3.25 -17.74
C TRP A 336 24.05 3.50 -19.16
N ASP A 337 24.82 4.58 -19.38
CA ASP A 337 25.42 4.83 -20.70
C ASP A 337 26.27 3.64 -21.17
N LEU A 338 27.02 3.03 -20.24
CA LEU A 338 27.82 1.84 -20.53
C LEU A 338 26.98 0.54 -20.61
N GLY A 339 25.98 0.40 -19.78
CA GLY A 339 25.25 -0.86 -19.62
C GLY A 339 24.15 -1.07 -20.66
N VAL A 340 23.63 0.02 -21.25
CA VAL A 340 22.60 -0.03 -22.30
C VAL A 340 23.21 -0.08 -23.69
N GLU A 341 24.44 0.42 -23.84
CA GLU A 341 25.17 0.31 -25.10
C GLU A 341 25.28 -1.16 -25.56
N GLY A 342 24.97 -1.39 -26.82
CA GLY A 342 24.97 -2.72 -27.42
C GLY A 342 23.79 -3.61 -27.07
N MET A 343 22.84 -3.19 -26.23
CA MET A 343 21.60 -3.96 -26.01
C MET A 343 20.80 -4.08 -27.30
N LEU A 344 20.25 -5.27 -27.55
CA LEU A 344 19.41 -5.54 -28.73
C LEU A 344 17.93 -5.25 -28.42
N PRO A 345 17.12 -4.77 -29.36
CA PRO A 345 15.67 -4.62 -29.17
C PRO A 345 15.04 -5.90 -28.64
N GLY A 346 14.24 -5.78 -27.54
CA GLY A 346 13.66 -6.90 -26.83
C GLY A 346 14.56 -7.54 -25.77
N GLU A 347 15.83 -7.14 -25.68
CA GLU A 347 16.72 -7.67 -24.65
C GLU A 347 16.32 -7.18 -23.26
N LYS A 348 16.43 -8.09 -22.28
CA LYS A 348 16.30 -7.78 -20.87
C LYS A 348 17.60 -8.09 -20.14
N ARG A 349 18.20 -7.08 -19.51
CA ARG A 349 19.53 -7.14 -18.91
C ARG A 349 19.49 -6.69 -17.44
N VAL A 350 20.26 -7.37 -16.60
CA VAL A 350 20.59 -6.88 -15.26
C VAL A 350 21.89 -6.10 -15.33
N LEU A 351 21.92 -4.92 -14.74
CA LEU A 351 23.12 -4.10 -14.56
C LEU A 351 23.44 -4.01 -13.08
N VAL A 352 24.67 -4.39 -12.71
CA VAL A 352 25.21 -4.20 -11.35
C VAL A 352 26.22 -3.07 -11.41
N ILE A 353 25.84 -1.92 -10.91
CA ILE A 353 26.52 -0.65 -11.08
C ILE A 353 27.22 -0.25 -9.77
N PRO A 354 28.55 -0.20 -9.73
CA PRO A 354 29.27 0.23 -8.54
C PRO A 354 29.05 1.73 -8.28
N PRO A 355 29.30 2.22 -7.06
CA PRO A 355 29.03 3.60 -6.68
C PRO A 355 29.63 4.66 -7.62
N GLU A 356 30.83 4.41 -8.14
CA GLU A 356 31.57 5.32 -9.02
C GLU A 356 30.86 5.56 -10.35
N LEU A 357 30.12 4.57 -10.82
CA LEU A 357 29.32 4.65 -12.05
C LEU A 357 27.85 5.04 -11.78
N GLY A 358 27.50 5.21 -10.51
CA GLY A 358 26.15 5.57 -10.03
C GLY A 358 26.13 6.97 -9.41
N TYR A 359 25.73 7.05 -8.14
CA TYR A 359 25.57 8.32 -7.41
C TYR A 359 26.74 8.65 -6.46
N GLY A 360 27.82 7.86 -6.51
CA GLY A 360 29.05 8.10 -5.77
C GLY A 360 28.88 8.09 -4.25
N ASN A 361 29.77 8.80 -3.56
CA ASN A 361 29.78 8.88 -2.10
C ASN A 361 28.68 9.76 -1.50
N ARG A 362 28.00 10.59 -2.32
CA ARG A 362 26.94 11.50 -1.86
C ARG A 362 25.56 10.85 -1.85
N GLY A 363 25.31 9.85 -2.73
CA GLY A 363 24.00 9.31 -2.95
C GLY A 363 23.04 10.32 -3.59
N GLY A 364 21.72 10.03 -3.57
CA GLY A 364 20.69 10.93 -4.11
C GLY A 364 19.28 10.43 -3.82
N GLY A 365 18.41 11.29 -3.31
CA GLY A 365 17.06 10.92 -2.96
C GLY A 365 16.99 9.73 -2.00
N PRO A 366 16.38 8.58 -2.39
CA PRO A 366 16.33 7.38 -1.55
C PRO A 366 17.63 6.55 -1.56
N ILE A 367 18.61 6.91 -2.39
CA ILE A 367 19.86 6.16 -2.59
C ILE A 367 20.94 6.66 -1.64
N PRO A 368 21.46 5.79 -0.74
CA PRO A 368 22.55 6.18 0.16
C PRO A 368 23.88 6.40 -0.57
N GLY A 369 24.81 7.11 0.07
CA GLY A 369 26.18 7.22 -0.43
C GLY A 369 26.88 5.86 -0.49
N ASN A 370 27.73 5.66 -1.47
CA ASN A 370 28.47 4.42 -1.74
C ASN A 370 27.56 3.20 -2.00
N ALA A 371 26.36 3.41 -2.54
CA ALA A 371 25.44 2.34 -2.87
C ALA A 371 25.83 1.68 -4.21
N THR A 372 25.94 0.35 -4.20
CA THR A 372 25.86 -0.45 -5.43
C THR A 372 24.40 -0.53 -5.86
N LEU A 373 24.15 -0.28 -7.14
CA LEU A 373 22.79 -0.29 -7.70
C LEU A 373 22.62 -1.53 -8.59
N VAL A 374 21.41 -2.10 -8.53
CA VAL A 374 21.01 -3.21 -9.39
C VAL A 374 19.82 -2.75 -10.22
N PHE A 375 19.97 -2.72 -11.53
CA PHE A 375 18.86 -2.40 -12.43
C PHE A 375 18.49 -3.61 -13.27
N VAL A 376 17.20 -3.84 -13.41
CA VAL A 376 16.65 -4.66 -14.48
C VAL A 376 16.20 -3.72 -15.57
N VAL A 377 16.75 -3.86 -16.78
CA VAL A 377 16.49 -2.98 -17.92
C VAL A 377 16.01 -3.80 -19.10
N GLU A 378 14.91 -3.39 -19.71
CA GLU A 378 14.37 -3.95 -20.96
C GLU A 378 14.41 -2.86 -22.04
N TYR A 379 15.07 -3.16 -23.18
CA TYR A 379 15.25 -2.23 -24.28
C TYR A 379 14.29 -2.49 -25.43
N PHE A 380 13.60 -1.45 -25.91
CA PHE A 380 12.57 -1.52 -26.96
C PHE A 380 13.00 -0.97 -28.32
N GLY A 381 14.28 -0.72 -28.51
CA GLY A 381 14.78 -0.09 -29.70
C GLY A 381 14.89 1.43 -29.60
N PRO A 382 15.49 2.08 -30.63
CA PRO A 382 15.56 3.54 -30.68
C PRO A 382 14.18 4.18 -30.86
N GLN A 383 14.09 5.45 -30.53
CA GLN A 383 12.91 6.25 -30.86
C GLN A 383 12.97 6.60 -32.35
N GLU A 384 11.94 6.25 -33.11
CA GLU A 384 11.76 6.64 -34.50
C GLU A 384 11.57 8.15 -34.65
#